data_7dd31aa564e89119d1145395b732e3ff
#
_entry.id   7dd31aa564e89119d1145395b732e3ff
#
_cell.length_a   1.000
_cell.length_b   1.000
_cell.length_c   1.000
_cell.angle_alpha   90.00
_cell.angle_beta   90.00
_cell.angle_gamma   90.00
#
_symmetry.space_group_name_H-M   'P 1'
#
loop_
_entity.id
_entity.type
_entity.pdbx_description
1 polymer ?
#
loop_
_entity_poly.entity_id
_entity_poly.type
_entity_poly.pdbx_seq_one_letter_code
_entity_poly.pdbx_strand_id
1 'polypeptide(L)'
;MSIQHQRVVELCNELRLGGVAAQYTALAQKAAEKHLSFTDFVEELLMAERESRRARTREMFARIAGFPAIKTLDQYDFAFATGAPRKQIMELASLAFVERAENIVFLGPSGVGKTHLAIALGYLATQKRYKTRFFSAADLMLMLEAAQRQGRYRQAMHRAVNAYKLLIVDEIGYLPVIPGGRP
;
A
#
# COMPACT_ATOMS: atom_id res chain seq x y z
N MET A 1 -2.76 34.64 18.64
CA MET A 1 -2.97 34.25 17.21
C MET A 1 -3.84 35.32 16.57
N SER A 2 -3.51 35.76 15.34
CA SER A 2 -4.32 36.76 14.63
C SER A 2 -5.69 36.19 14.27
N ILE A 3 -6.75 37.00 14.34
CA ILE A 3 -8.12 36.66 13.92
C ILE A 3 -8.12 36.13 12.47
N GLN A 4 -7.28 36.70 11.62
CA GLN A 4 -7.11 36.25 10.23
C GLN A 4 -6.57 34.81 10.13
N HIS A 5 -5.61 34.44 10.97
CA HIS A 5 -5.05 33.09 11.00
C HIS A 5 -6.14 32.05 11.36
N GLN A 6 -6.91 32.35 12.39
CA GLN A 6 -7.99 31.47 12.83
C GLN A 6 -9.02 31.26 11.71
N ARG A 7 -9.41 32.33 11.01
CA ARG A 7 -10.34 32.25 9.88
C ARG A 7 -9.81 31.41 8.70
N VAL A 8 -8.51 31.51 8.40
CA VAL A 8 -7.89 30.67 7.34
C VAL A 8 -7.94 29.20 7.74
N VAL A 9 -7.63 28.85 8.99
CA VAL A 9 -7.68 27.47 9.48
C VAL A 9 -9.12 26.93 9.46
N GLU A 10 -10.10 27.71 9.85
CA GLU A 10 -11.53 27.35 9.80
C GLU A 10 -11.96 27.04 8.35
N LEU A 11 -11.64 27.92 7.40
CA LEU A 11 -11.94 27.69 5.98
C LEU A 11 -11.23 26.44 5.44
N CYS A 12 -9.98 26.22 5.82
CA CYS A 12 -9.25 25.01 5.42
C CYS A 12 -9.94 23.74 5.95
N ASN A 13 -10.46 23.77 7.18
CA ASN A 13 -11.18 22.63 7.76
C ASN A 13 -12.53 22.40 7.05
N GLU A 14 -13.28 23.47 6.78
CA GLU A 14 -14.55 23.41 6.04
C GLU A 14 -14.34 22.82 4.63
N LEU A 15 -13.32 23.30 3.92
CA LEU A 15 -12.96 22.86 2.57
C LEU A 15 -12.15 21.55 2.55
N ARG A 16 -11.90 20.94 3.71
CA ARG A 16 -11.08 19.72 3.85
C ARG A 16 -9.66 19.86 3.28
N LEU A 17 -9.04 21.01 3.48
CA LEU A 17 -7.67 21.34 3.07
C LEU A 17 -6.71 21.13 4.26
N GLY A 18 -6.67 19.94 4.81
CA GLY A 18 -5.89 19.65 6.02
C GLY A 18 -4.37 19.76 5.82
N GLY A 19 -3.86 19.57 4.61
CA GLY A 19 -2.45 19.78 4.28
C GLY A 19 -2.09 21.26 4.33
N VAL A 20 -2.97 22.14 3.80
CA VAL A 20 -2.81 23.58 3.90
C VAL A 20 -2.89 24.02 5.36
N ALA A 21 -3.93 23.60 6.10
CA ALA A 21 -4.12 23.97 7.50
C ALA A 21 -2.87 23.65 8.35
N ALA A 22 -2.25 22.49 8.12
CA ALA A 22 -1.07 22.05 8.87
C ALA A 22 0.20 22.84 8.54
N GLN A 23 0.34 23.37 7.34
CA GLN A 23 1.59 23.99 6.87
C GLN A 23 1.48 25.49 6.58
N TYR A 24 0.27 26.04 6.55
CA TYR A 24 0.01 27.43 6.17
C TYR A 24 0.93 28.44 6.87
N THR A 25 1.08 28.34 8.20
CA THR A 25 1.87 29.31 8.97
C THR A 25 3.35 29.27 8.59
N ALA A 26 3.93 28.06 8.47
CA ALA A 26 5.33 27.88 8.10
C ALA A 26 5.60 28.33 6.65
N LEU A 27 4.67 28.04 5.73
CA LEU A 27 4.78 28.45 4.34
C LEU A 27 4.63 29.97 4.18
N ALA A 28 3.75 30.61 4.96
CA ALA A 28 3.60 32.07 4.96
C ALA A 28 4.87 32.77 5.46
N GLN A 29 5.48 32.26 6.54
CA GLN A 29 6.74 32.78 7.04
C GLN A 29 7.86 32.62 6.00
N LYS A 30 8.02 31.42 5.43
CA LYS A 30 8.99 31.15 4.37
C LYS A 30 8.80 32.07 3.16
N ALA A 31 7.55 32.33 2.75
CA ALA A 31 7.23 33.19 1.63
C ALA A 31 7.65 34.64 1.89
N ALA A 32 7.42 35.16 3.12
CA ALA A 32 7.85 36.46 3.53
C ALA A 32 9.40 36.61 3.57
N GLU A 33 10.09 35.61 4.14
CA GLU A 33 11.56 35.58 4.22
C GLU A 33 12.23 35.51 2.83
N LYS A 34 11.63 34.77 1.89
CA LYS A 34 12.17 34.55 0.54
C LYS A 34 11.61 35.51 -0.51
N HIS A 35 10.78 36.45 -0.13
CA HIS A 35 10.10 37.37 -1.04
C HIS A 35 9.42 36.67 -2.20
N LEU A 36 8.73 35.54 -1.94
CA LEU A 36 8.01 34.79 -2.94
C LEU A 36 6.86 35.63 -3.52
N SER A 37 6.55 35.41 -4.80
CA SER A 37 5.34 35.98 -5.38
C SER A 37 4.08 35.37 -4.75
N PHE A 38 2.96 36.06 -4.81
CA PHE A 38 1.68 35.50 -4.34
C PHE A 38 1.30 34.21 -5.06
N THR A 39 1.65 34.09 -6.33
CA THR A 39 1.41 32.89 -7.14
C THR A 39 2.25 31.72 -6.62
N ASP A 40 3.54 31.92 -6.36
CA ASP A 40 4.42 30.88 -5.83
C ASP A 40 3.94 30.42 -4.45
N PHE A 41 3.50 31.35 -3.59
CA PHE A 41 2.95 31.00 -2.29
C PHE A 41 1.69 30.13 -2.40
N VAL A 42 0.76 30.47 -3.29
CA VAL A 42 -0.45 29.67 -3.53
C VAL A 42 -0.07 28.29 -4.09
N GLU A 43 0.90 28.21 -5.00
CA GLU A 43 1.39 26.93 -5.52
C GLU A 43 1.96 26.06 -4.39
N GLU A 44 2.81 26.60 -3.51
CA GLU A 44 3.33 25.83 -2.35
C GLU A 44 2.22 25.32 -1.44
N LEU A 45 1.17 26.11 -1.18
CA LEU A 45 0.01 25.67 -0.40
C LEU A 45 -0.73 24.50 -1.06
N LEU A 46 -0.98 24.59 -2.36
CA LEU A 46 -1.64 23.54 -3.13
C LEU A 46 -0.78 22.27 -3.22
N MET A 47 0.54 22.41 -3.33
CA MET A 47 1.48 21.30 -3.28
C MET A 47 1.46 20.60 -1.93
N ALA A 48 1.41 21.36 -0.82
CA ALA A 48 1.29 20.79 0.52
C ALA A 48 0.00 19.98 0.69
N GLU A 49 -1.13 20.49 0.21
CA GLU A 49 -2.39 19.75 0.22
C GLU A 49 -2.34 18.48 -0.63
N ARG A 50 -1.80 18.58 -1.84
CA ARG A 50 -1.64 17.44 -2.74
C ARG A 50 -0.83 16.32 -2.08
N GLU A 51 0.29 16.66 -1.45
CA GLU A 51 1.15 15.66 -0.79
C GLU A 51 0.49 15.07 0.45
N SER A 52 -0.20 15.88 1.26
CA SER A 52 -1.00 15.39 2.39
C SER A 52 -2.07 14.40 1.96
N ARG A 53 -2.81 14.68 0.89
CA ARG A 53 -3.82 13.74 0.33
C ARG A 53 -3.18 12.46 -0.19
N ARG A 54 -2.03 12.56 -0.86
CA ARG A 54 -1.28 11.40 -1.34
C ARG A 54 -0.81 10.52 -0.19
N ALA A 55 -0.27 11.13 0.87
CA ALA A 55 0.18 10.39 2.06
C ALA A 55 -0.97 9.62 2.71
N ARG A 56 -2.12 10.29 2.97
CA ARG A 56 -3.31 9.63 3.53
C ARG A 56 -3.82 8.49 2.65
N THR A 57 -3.76 8.66 1.32
CA THR A 57 -4.18 7.60 0.39
C THR A 57 -3.23 6.40 0.47
N ARG A 58 -1.92 6.63 0.54
CA ARG A 58 -0.91 5.56 0.72
C ARG A 58 -1.14 4.78 2.02
N GLU A 59 -1.33 5.51 3.13
CA GLU A 59 -1.62 4.90 4.44
C GLU A 59 -2.91 4.07 4.41
N MET A 60 -3.96 4.60 3.80
CA MET A 60 -5.23 3.88 3.63
C MET A 60 -5.04 2.59 2.85
N PHE A 61 -4.32 2.62 1.73
CA PHE A 61 -4.06 1.42 0.94
C PHE A 61 -3.20 0.40 1.68
N ALA A 62 -2.16 0.84 2.43
CA ALA A 62 -1.35 -0.04 3.25
C ALA A 62 -2.18 -0.72 4.36
N ARG A 63 -3.10 0.02 4.99
CA ARG A 63 -4.02 -0.53 6.00
C ARG A 63 -5.02 -1.53 5.40
N ILE A 64 -5.61 -1.21 4.25
CA ILE A 64 -6.56 -2.10 3.57
C ILE A 64 -5.89 -3.38 3.09
N ALA A 65 -4.61 -3.32 2.74
CA ALA A 65 -3.85 -4.48 2.29
C ALA A 65 -3.83 -5.61 3.35
N GLY A 66 -3.90 -5.29 4.63
CA GLY A 66 -3.99 -6.28 5.70
C GLY A 66 -2.68 -7.04 5.91
N PHE A 67 -1.54 -6.39 5.73
CA PHE A 67 -0.24 -6.99 6.03
C PHE A 67 -0.13 -7.28 7.54
N PRO A 68 0.44 -8.43 7.94
CA PRO A 68 0.69 -8.74 9.35
C PRO A 68 1.69 -7.78 10.00
N ALA A 69 2.64 -7.27 9.21
CA ALA A 69 3.57 -6.21 9.58
C ALA A 69 4.03 -5.49 8.31
N ILE A 70 4.37 -4.21 8.42
CA ILE A 70 5.00 -3.50 7.30
C ILE A 70 6.45 -3.96 7.19
N LYS A 71 6.84 -4.35 5.99
CA LYS A 71 8.20 -4.72 5.59
C LYS A 71 8.62 -3.92 4.38
N THR A 72 9.91 -3.57 4.31
CA THR A 72 10.49 -2.85 3.16
C THR A 72 11.68 -3.63 2.60
N LEU A 73 12.05 -3.34 1.35
CA LEU A 73 13.23 -3.98 0.74
C LEU A 73 14.54 -3.55 1.40
N ASP A 74 14.59 -2.34 1.97
CA ASP A 74 15.77 -1.84 2.69
C ASP A 74 16.02 -2.59 4.00
N GLN A 75 14.96 -3.17 4.59
CA GLN A 75 15.04 -4.01 5.78
C GLN A 75 15.40 -5.47 5.49
N TYR A 76 15.46 -5.85 4.21
CA TYR A 76 15.76 -7.24 3.82
C TYR A 76 17.27 -7.47 3.77
N ASP A 77 17.75 -8.44 4.54
CA ASP A 77 19.15 -8.82 4.57
C ASP A 77 19.49 -9.80 3.43
N PHE A 78 19.97 -9.25 2.32
CA PHE A 78 20.43 -10.04 1.19
C PHE A 78 21.72 -10.83 1.47
N ALA A 79 22.49 -10.46 2.49
CA ALA A 79 23.69 -11.20 2.87
C ALA A 79 23.33 -12.49 3.62
N PHE A 80 22.30 -12.45 4.45
CA PHE A 80 21.78 -13.64 5.13
C PHE A 80 21.09 -14.60 4.16
N ALA A 81 20.26 -14.07 3.25
CA ALA A 81 19.49 -14.85 2.29
C ALA A 81 20.25 -15.03 0.96
N THR A 82 21.37 -15.74 0.98
CA THR A 82 22.28 -15.92 -0.18
C THR A 82 21.62 -16.51 -1.42
N GLY A 83 20.48 -17.21 -1.29
CA GLY A 83 19.71 -17.75 -2.42
C GLY A 83 18.76 -16.74 -3.08
N ALA A 84 18.55 -15.53 -2.51
CA ALA A 84 17.67 -14.53 -3.09
C ALA A 84 18.42 -13.69 -4.15
N PRO A 85 18.03 -13.75 -5.44
CA PRO A 85 18.73 -13.03 -6.50
C PRO A 85 18.43 -11.53 -6.41
N ARG A 86 19.29 -10.77 -5.72
CA ARG A 86 19.09 -9.33 -5.44
C ARG A 86 18.69 -8.53 -6.69
N LYS A 87 19.36 -8.77 -7.82
CA LYS A 87 19.05 -8.06 -9.07
C LYS A 87 17.60 -8.30 -9.50
N GLN A 88 17.14 -9.54 -9.46
CA GLN A 88 15.78 -9.90 -9.82
C GLN A 88 14.74 -9.29 -8.84
N ILE A 89 15.04 -9.33 -7.54
CA ILE A 89 14.14 -8.70 -6.54
C ILE A 89 14.05 -7.19 -6.77
N MET A 90 15.16 -6.52 -7.08
CA MET A 90 15.15 -5.08 -7.38
C MET A 90 14.44 -4.77 -8.70
N GLU A 91 14.48 -5.65 -9.67
CA GLU A 91 13.66 -5.56 -10.88
C GLU A 91 12.17 -5.65 -10.58
N LEU A 92 11.76 -6.58 -9.70
CA LEU A 92 10.37 -6.69 -9.23
C LEU A 92 9.89 -5.45 -8.48
N ALA A 93 10.79 -4.70 -7.83
CA ALA A 93 10.47 -3.45 -7.14
C ALA A 93 9.95 -2.34 -8.08
N SER A 94 10.20 -2.45 -9.39
CA SER A 94 9.57 -1.58 -10.41
C SER A 94 8.06 -1.76 -10.48
N LEU A 95 7.54 -2.93 -10.06
CA LEU A 95 6.14 -3.37 -10.13
C LEU A 95 5.60 -3.54 -11.56
N ALA A 96 6.47 -3.61 -12.56
CA ALA A 96 6.06 -3.82 -13.95
C ALA A 96 5.26 -5.14 -14.14
N PHE A 97 5.56 -6.17 -13.34
CA PHE A 97 4.82 -7.43 -13.35
C PHE A 97 3.32 -7.24 -13.00
N VAL A 98 3.00 -6.28 -12.13
CA VAL A 98 1.59 -5.96 -11.78
C VAL A 98 0.84 -5.37 -12.98
N GLU A 99 1.52 -4.53 -13.77
CA GLU A 99 0.92 -3.93 -14.96
C GLU A 99 0.73 -4.96 -16.08
N ARG A 100 1.69 -5.90 -16.20
CA ARG A 100 1.64 -7.01 -17.17
C ARG A 100 0.76 -8.19 -16.71
N ALA A 101 0.15 -8.10 -15.51
CA ALA A 101 -0.64 -9.17 -14.90
C ALA A 101 0.13 -10.51 -14.80
N GLU A 102 1.42 -10.45 -14.51
CA GLU A 102 2.28 -11.62 -14.31
C GLU A 102 2.23 -12.11 -12.85
N ASN A 103 2.32 -13.42 -12.67
CA ASN A 103 2.39 -14.03 -11.35
C ASN A 103 3.84 -14.22 -10.91
N ILE A 104 4.10 -13.94 -9.63
CA ILE A 104 5.40 -14.18 -8.99
C ILE A 104 5.24 -15.28 -7.95
N VAL A 105 6.15 -16.26 -7.97
CA VAL A 105 6.18 -17.32 -6.96
C VAL A 105 7.54 -17.29 -6.25
N PHE A 106 7.51 -17.15 -4.93
CA PHE A 106 8.69 -17.27 -4.09
C PHE A 106 8.82 -18.69 -3.56
N LEU A 107 9.86 -19.41 -4.01
CA LEU A 107 10.19 -20.77 -3.59
C LEU A 107 11.47 -20.78 -2.77
N GLY A 108 11.54 -21.62 -1.74
CA GLY A 108 12.71 -21.78 -0.90
C GLY A 108 12.36 -22.30 0.51
N PRO A 109 13.39 -22.64 1.32
CA PRO A 109 13.18 -23.16 2.68
C PRO A 109 12.51 -22.13 3.59
N SER A 110 12.06 -22.58 4.75
CA SER A 110 11.52 -21.68 5.78
C SER A 110 12.59 -20.72 6.30
N GLY A 111 12.20 -19.53 6.73
CA GLY A 111 13.10 -18.56 7.35
C GLY A 111 13.92 -17.67 6.40
N VAL A 112 13.97 -17.94 5.10
CA VAL A 112 14.75 -17.14 4.13
C VAL A 112 14.10 -15.80 3.74
N GLY A 113 12.97 -15.44 4.33
CA GLY A 113 12.32 -14.12 4.13
C GLY A 113 11.40 -14.02 2.92
N LYS A 114 10.83 -15.12 2.42
CA LYS A 114 9.85 -15.09 1.30
C LYS A 114 8.67 -14.16 1.61
N THR A 115 8.06 -14.32 2.78
CA THR A 115 6.97 -13.46 3.28
C THR A 115 7.41 -12.01 3.39
N HIS A 116 8.64 -11.74 3.86
CA HIS A 116 9.19 -10.40 3.92
C HIS A 116 9.22 -9.75 2.53
N LEU A 117 9.76 -10.45 1.54
CA LEU A 117 9.83 -9.95 0.15
C LEU A 117 8.45 -9.73 -0.45
N ALA A 118 7.53 -10.67 -0.24
CA ALA A 118 6.15 -10.52 -0.72
C ALA A 118 5.45 -9.29 -0.12
N ILE A 119 5.58 -9.09 1.19
CA ILE A 119 5.03 -7.91 1.88
C ILE A 119 5.73 -6.64 1.39
N ALA A 120 7.06 -6.64 1.24
CA ALA A 120 7.81 -5.47 0.80
C ALA A 120 7.38 -5.00 -0.61
N LEU A 121 7.21 -5.93 -1.55
CA LEU A 121 6.67 -5.62 -2.88
C LEU A 121 5.21 -5.15 -2.81
N GLY A 122 4.39 -5.79 -1.97
CA GLY A 122 3.01 -5.38 -1.72
C GLY A 122 2.92 -3.98 -1.11
N TYR A 123 3.79 -3.66 -0.17
CA TYR A 123 3.86 -2.32 0.41
C TYR A 123 4.26 -1.28 -0.63
N LEU A 124 5.27 -1.54 -1.46
CA LEU A 124 5.63 -0.69 -2.60
C LEU A 124 4.43 -0.47 -3.55
N ALA A 125 3.64 -1.52 -3.81
CA ALA A 125 2.43 -1.42 -4.63
C ALA A 125 1.41 -0.46 -4.00
N THR A 126 1.21 -0.51 -2.67
CA THR A 126 0.32 0.45 -1.98
C THR A 126 0.84 1.89 -2.06
N GLN A 127 2.16 2.10 -2.04
CA GLN A 127 2.76 3.43 -2.22
C GLN A 127 2.52 3.98 -3.63
N LYS A 128 2.43 3.13 -4.65
CA LYS A 128 1.98 3.47 -6.01
C LYS A 128 0.44 3.49 -6.16
N ARG A 129 -0.30 3.37 -5.06
CA ARG A 129 -1.77 3.38 -4.99
C ARG A 129 -2.43 2.22 -5.72
N TYR A 130 -1.74 1.08 -5.84
CA TYR A 130 -2.37 -0.16 -6.29
C TYR A 130 -3.14 -0.77 -5.14
N LYS A 131 -4.42 -1.10 -5.37
CA LYS A 131 -5.20 -1.87 -4.40
C LYS A 131 -4.56 -3.24 -4.22
N THR A 132 -4.01 -3.46 -3.05
CA THR A 132 -3.29 -4.69 -2.69
C THR A 132 -4.02 -5.40 -1.55
N ARG A 133 -4.00 -6.73 -1.54
CA ARG A 133 -4.51 -7.53 -0.44
C ARG A 133 -3.55 -8.66 -0.12
N PHE A 134 -3.36 -8.90 1.17
CA PHE A 134 -2.61 -10.02 1.72
C PHE A 134 -3.57 -10.99 2.39
N PHE A 135 -3.36 -12.29 2.13
CA PHE A 135 -4.01 -13.39 2.82
C PHE A 135 -2.97 -14.47 3.15
N SER A 136 -3.16 -15.17 4.27
CA SER A 136 -2.64 -16.53 4.35
C SER A 136 -3.49 -17.43 3.43
N ALA A 137 -2.89 -18.48 2.89
CA ALA A 137 -3.65 -19.41 2.05
C ALA A 137 -4.80 -20.07 2.84
N ALA A 138 -4.59 -20.35 4.13
CA ALA A 138 -5.61 -20.91 5.01
C ALA A 138 -6.82 -19.97 5.19
N ASP A 139 -6.57 -18.67 5.49
CA ASP A 139 -7.65 -17.70 5.66
C ASP A 139 -8.45 -17.49 4.38
N LEU A 140 -7.77 -17.44 3.24
CA LEU A 140 -8.43 -17.29 1.94
C LEU A 140 -9.34 -18.50 1.66
N MET A 141 -8.85 -19.72 1.89
CA MET A 141 -9.63 -20.94 1.70
C MET A 141 -10.85 -21.00 2.61
N LEU A 142 -10.67 -20.75 3.92
CA LEU A 142 -11.78 -20.75 4.89
C LEU A 142 -12.85 -19.73 4.50
N MET A 143 -12.45 -18.54 4.06
CA MET A 143 -13.39 -17.51 3.61
C MET A 143 -14.16 -17.95 2.36
N LEU A 144 -13.49 -18.53 1.39
CA LEU A 144 -14.13 -19.00 0.14
C LEU A 144 -15.05 -20.18 0.37
N GLU A 145 -14.67 -21.15 1.22
CA GLU A 145 -15.52 -22.27 1.61
C GLU A 145 -16.78 -21.82 2.36
N ALA A 146 -16.63 -20.87 3.29
CA ALA A 146 -17.77 -20.30 3.99
C ALA A 146 -18.73 -19.60 3.02
N ALA A 147 -18.19 -18.87 2.06
CA ALA A 147 -18.99 -18.20 1.02
C ALA A 147 -19.68 -19.20 0.09
N GLN A 148 -19.02 -20.32 -0.23
CA GLN A 148 -19.60 -21.40 -1.04
C GLN A 148 -20.79 -22.04 -0.33
N ARG A 149 -20.64 -22.38 0.97
CA ARG A 149 -21.74 -22.92 1.80
C ARG A 149 -22.95 -21.98 1.87
N GLN A 150 -22.70 -20.66 1.75
CA GLN A 150 -23.74 -19.63 1.77
C GLN A 150 -24.28 -19.25 0.38
N GLY A 151 -23.85 -19.92 -0.69
CA GLY A 151 -24.25 -19.62 -2.06
C GLY A 151 -23.73 -18.27 -2.60
N ARG A 152 -22.72 -17.66 -1.93
CA ARG A 152 -22.18 -16.33 -2.25
C ARG A 152 -20.76 -16.36 -2.81
N TYR A 153 -20.32 -17.52 -3.32
CA TYR A 153 -18.94 -17.72 -3.79
C TYR A 153 -18.48 -16.68 -4.81
N ARG A 154 -19.29 -16.40 -5.86
CA ARG A 154 -18.95 -15.40 -6.89
C ARG A 154 -18.76 -14.01 -6.30
N GLN A 155 -19.58 -13.62 -5.34
CA GLN A 155 -19.48 -12.32 -4.68
C GLN A 155 -18.22 -12.25 -3.81
N ALA A 156 -17.91 -13.32 -3.09
CA ALA A 156 -16.69 -13.40 -2.28
C ALA A 156 -15.44 -13.33 -3.14
N MET A 157 -15.37 -14.09 -4.23
CA MET A 157 -14.27 -14.03 -5.20
C MET A 157 -14.08 -12.62 -5.76
N HIS A 158 -15.16 -11.97 -6.18
CA HIS A 158 -15.06 -10.62 -6.70
C HIS A 158 -14.50 -9.63 -5.65
N ARG A 159 -14.97 -9.72 -4.41
CA ARG A 159 -14.56 -8.79 -3.33
C ARG A 159 -13.16 -9.08 -2.78
N ALA A 160 -12.79 -10.35 -2.66
CA ALA A 160 -11.56 -10.78 -2.02
C ALA A 160 -10.37 -10.90 -2.97
N VAL A 161 -10.63 -11.18 -4.24
CA VAL A 161 -9.59 -11.44 -5.26
C VAL A 161 -9.66 -10.39 -6.36
N ASN A 162 -10.76 -10.33 -7.13
CA ASN A 162 -10.82 -9.54 -8.36
C ASN A 162 -10.86 -8.02 -8.12
N ALA A 163 -11.19 -7.56 -6.90
CA ALA A 163 -11.22 -6.13 -6.57
C ALA A 163 -9.82 -5.53 -6.36
N TYR A 164 -8.77 -6.36 -6.32
CA TYR A 164 -7.41 -5.94 -6.05
C TYR A 164 -6.54 -6.02 -7.30
N LYS A 165 -5.61 -5.08 -7.44
CA LYS A 165 -4.62 -5.06 -8.53
C LYS A 165 -3.47 -6.03 -8.24
N LEU A 166 -3.15 -6.24 -6.96
CA LEU A 166 -2.17 -7.20 -6.48
C LEU A 166 -2.75 -8.01 -5.33
N LEU A 167 -2.74 -9.33 -5.47
CA LEU A 167 -3.07 -10.27 -4.42
C LEU A 167 -1.80 -10.99 -3.98
N ILE A 168 -1.58 -11.04 -2.67
CA ILE A 168 -0.49 -11.81 -2.06
C ILE A 168 -1.13 -12.95 -1.27
N VAL A 169 -0.72 -14.17 -1.59
CA VAL A 169 -1.15 -15.37 -0.88
C VAL A 169 0.10 -16.03 -0.30
N ASP A 170 0.19 -16.07 1.02
CA ASP A 170 1.32 -16.62 1.74
C ASP A 170 1.00 -18.04 2.28
N GLU A 171 2.07 -18.78 2.60
CA GLU A 171 1.96 -20.13 3.21
C GLU A 171 1.21 -21.17 2.38
N ILE A 172 1.27 -21.09 1.05
CA ILE A 172 0.55 -22.01 0.15
C ILE A 172 0.95 -23.48 0.40
N GLY A 173 2.21 -23.74 0.77
CA GLY A 173 2.73 -25.09 0.98
C GLY A 173 2.21 -25.82 2.24
N TYR A 174 1.48 -25.13 3.12
CA TYR A 174 0.92 -25.70 4.36
C TYR A 174 -0.57 -26.02 4.25
N LEU A 175 -1.17 -25.82 3.08
CA LEU A 175 -2.55 -26.24 2.89
C LEU A 175 -2.66 -27.77 2.90
N PRO A 176 -3.61 -28.34 3.67
CA PRO A 176 -3.89 -29.76 3.58
C PRO A 176 -4.33 -30.08 2.15
N VAL A 177 -3.66 -31.04 1.52
CA VAL A 177 -4.12 -31.58 0.23
C VAL A 177 -5.45 -32.29 0.50
N ILE A 178 -6.56 -31.68 0.09
CA ILE A 178 -7.86 -32.31 0.16
C ILE A 178 -7.90 -33.35 -0.96
N PRO A 179 -7.90 -34.69 -0.64
CA PRO A 179 -8.04 -35.71 -1.67
C PRO A 179 -9.44 -35.58 -2.27
N GLY A 180 -9.58 -35.17 -3.51
CA GLY A 180 -10.85 -35.19 -4.22
C GLY A 180 -11.35 -33.88 -4.86
N GLY A 181 -10.59 -32.80 -4.85
CA GLY A 181 -10.89 -31.65 -5.68
C GLY A 181 -10.69 -31.97 -7.16
N ARG A 182 -11.76 -32.37 -7.87
CA ARG A 182 -11.72 -32.44 -9.34
C ARG A 182 -11.61 -31.03 -9.93
N PRO A 183 -10.87 -30.87 -11.05
CA PRO A 183 -10.71 -29.61 -11.73
C PRO A 183 -12.03 -29.02 -12.23
#